data_1d4b88fb0d7452dda9a7a079240c9b5a
#
_entry.id   1d4b88fb0d7452dda9a7a079240c9b5a
#
_cell.length_a   1.000
_cell.length_b   1.000
_cell.length_c   1.000
_cell.angle_alpha   90.00
_cell.angle_beta   90.00
_cell.angle_gamma   90.00
#
_symmetry.space_group_name_H-M   'P 1'
#
loop_
_entity.id
_entity.type
_entity.pdbx_description
1 polymer ?
#
loop_
_entity_poly.entity_id
_entity_poly.type
_entity_poly.pdbx_seq_one_letter_code
_entity_poly.pdbx_strand_id
1 'polypeptide(L)'
;MKIKQQNQIKTFLIEEFGVDNGNTLFAKQEKILDEIIKNTKNKSKNQMETLIQTILPRIALYKALEEGFDEEKVYQHMQKYMINIVAKQKHLSMEKMEKVPCFYFLYSNIFLRVVRKTDLWESTQKHDKKSFDVTMKKCLWHTACVENDCAELCHLFCDVDNVTYGKLEKIG
;
A
#
# COMPACT_ATOMS: atom_id res chain seq x y z
N MET A 1 3.03 -17.89 7.15
CA MET A 1 3.37 -17.22 5.85
C MET A 1 4.25 -16.01 6.15
N LYS A 2 5.41 -15.84 5.47
CA LYS A 2 6.28 -14.68 5.72
C LYS A 2 5.68 -13.44 5.07
N ILE A 3 5.36 -12.42 5.88
CA ILE A 3 4.84 -11.14 5.39
C ILE A 3 6.03 -10.27 4.99
N LYS A 4 6.11 -9.93 3.70
CA LYS A 4 7.29 -9.25 3.11
C LYS A 4 7.59 -7.88 3.73
N GLN A 5 6.56 -7.16 4.16
CA GLN A 5 6.72 -5.80 4.69
C GLN A 5 7.21 -5.73 6.14
N GLN A 6 7.09 -6.81 6.93
CA GLN A 6 7.42 -6.77 8.37
C GLN A 6 8.86 -6.34 8.63
N ASN A 7 9.82 -6.84 7.85
CA ASN A 7 11.21 -6.42 8.01
C ASN A 7 11.40 -4.92 7.72
N GLN A 8 10.72 -4.38 6.70
CA GLN A 8 10.81 -2.97 6.34
C GLN A 8 10.17 -2.08 7.41
N ILE A 9 9.01 -2.48 7.94
CA ILE A 9 8.34 -1.80 9.05
C ILE A 9 9.25 -1.80 10.29
N LYS A 10 9.84 -2.94 10.64
CA LYS A 10 10.76 -3.04 11.77
C LYS A 10 11.97 -2.11 11.63
N THR A 11 12.60 -2.12 10.46
CA THR A 11 13.74 -1.23 10.18
C THR A 11 13.32 0.23 10.32
N PHE A 12 12.20 0.63 9.71
CA PHE A 12 11.68 1.99 9.83
C PHE A 12 11.45 2.41 11.29
N LEU A 13 10.81 1.56 12.08
CA LEU A 13 10.54 1.87 13.49
C LEU A 13 11.81 2.03 14.32
N ILE A 14 12.83 1.19 14.08
CA ILE A 14 14.12 1.31 14.75
C ILE A 14 14.87 2.57 14.34
N GLU A 15 14.86 2.91 13.05
CA GLU A 15 15.51 4.12 12.54
C GLU A 15 14.81 5.40 13.04
N GLU A 16 13.48 5.39 13.15
CA GLU A 16 12.69 6.55 13.54
C GLU A 16 12.67 6.79 15.07
N PHE A 17 12.60 5.73 15.88
CA PHE A 17 12.33 5.82 17.32
C PHE A 17 13.48 5.27 18.20
N GLY A 18 14.56 4.78 17.58
CA GLY A 18 15.65 4.10 18.26
C GLY A 18 15.34 2.62 18.55
N VAL A 19 16.36 1.86 18.95
CA VAL A 19 16.30 0.40 19.04
C VAL A 19 15.22 -0.08 20.02
N ASP A 20 15.18 0.46 21.23
CA ASP A 20 14.27 -0.02 22.27
C ASP A 20 12.82 0.33 21.99
N ASN A 21 12.55 1.60 21.67
CA ASN A 21 11.20 2.05 21.34
C ASN A 21 10.71 1.43 20.02
N GLY A 22 11.58 1.33 19.02
CA GLY A 22 11.26 0.74 17.72
C GLY A 22 10.88 -0.74 17.83
N ASN A 23 11.61 -1.52 18.64
CA ASN A 23 11.26 -2.92 18.91
C ASN A 23 9.94 -3.05 19.69
N THR A 24 9.68 -2.15 20.65
CA THR A 24 8.43 -2.14 21.42
C THR A 24 7.24 -1.83 20.51
N LEU A 25 7.34 -0.82 19.65
CA LEU A 25 6.31 -0.48 18.68
C LEU A 25 6.11 -1.60 17.64
N PHE A 26 7.19 -2.25 17.21
CA PHE A 26 7.09 -3.37 16.29
C PHE A 26 6.35 -4.56 16.92
N ALA A 27 6.63 -4.92 18.17
CA ALA A 27 5.91 -5.98 18.88
C ALA A 27 4.42 -5.67 19.03
N LYS A 28 4.06 -4.40 19.28
CA LYS A 28 2.65 -3.95 19.27
C LYS A 28 2.02 -4.10 17.90
N GLN A 29 2.69 -3.64 16.85
CA GLN A 29 2.24 -3.76 15.48
C GLN A 29 1.97 -5.21 15.07
N GLU A 30 2.85 -6.15 15.44
CA GLU A 30 2.66 -7.58 15.17
C GLU A 30 1.42 -8.13 15.88
N LYS A 31 1.20 -7.77 17.15
CA LYS A 31 0.01 -8.18 17.91
C LYS A 31 -1.27 -7.65 17.26
N ILE A 32 -1.33 -6.36 16.93
CA ILE A 32 -2.47 -5.74 16.27
C ILE A 32 -2.72 -6.40 14.90
N LEU A 33 -1.66 -6.66 14.14
CA LEU A 33 -1.76 -7.32 12.83
C LEU A 33 -2.42 -8.71 12.95
N ASP A 34 -1.99 -9.51 13.92
CA ASP A 34 -2.55 -10.85 14.17
C ASP A 34 -4.03 -10.77 14.55
N GLU A 35 -4.42 -9.78 15.35
CA GLU A 35 -5.82 -9.54 15.74
C GLU A 35 -6.68 -9.13 14.54
N ILE A 36 -6.20 -8.20 13.72
CA ILE A 36 -6.90 -7.75 12.50
C ILE A 36 -7.07 -8.94 11.52
N ILE A 37 -6.01 -9.73 11.30
CA ILE A 37 -6.07 -10.89 10.41
C ILE A 37 -7.13 -11.90 10.88
N LYS A 38 -7.18 -12.20 12.18
CA LYS A 38 -8.18 -13.12 12.78
C LYS A 38 -9.61 -12.62 12.62
N ASN A 39 -9.81 -11.31 12.70
CA ASN A 39 -11.12 -10.67 12.62
C ASN A 39 -11.58 -10.41 11.17
N THR A 40 -10.67 -10.40 10.21
CA THR A 40 -10.98 -10.21 8.80
C THR A 40 -11.71 -11.45 8.25
N LYS A 41 -12.97 -11.26 7.81
CA LYS A 41 -13.84 -12.35 7.31
C LYS A 41 -14.45 -11.97 5.96
N ASN A 42 -15.06 -12.97 5.31
CA ASN A 42 -15.83 -12.80 4.07
C ASN A 42 -14.99 -12.16 2.92
N LYS A 43 -13.70 -12.50 2.85
CA LYS A 43 -12.79 -12.13 1.77
C LYS A 43 -12.46 -13.33 0.91
N SER A 44 -12.29 -13.12 -0.39
CA SER A 44 -11.78 -14.16 -1.27
C SER A 44 -10.32 -14.50 -0.92
N LYS A 45 -9.82 -15.61 -1.46
CA LYS A 45 -8.40 -15.98 -1.28
C LYS A 45 -7.46 -14.90 -1.79
N ASN A 46 -7.75 -14.29 -2.96
CA ASN A 46 -6.94 -13.23 -3.56
C ASN A 46 -7.00 -11.95 -2.73
N GLN A 47 -8.19 -11.55 -2.27
CA GLN A 47 -8.34 -10.41 -1.36
C GLN A 47 -7.57 -10.63 -0.06
N MET A 48 -7.71 -11.81 0.56
CA MET A 48 -7.03 -12.10 1.82
C MET A 48 -5.50 -12.10 1.67
N GLU A 49 -4.97 -12.64 0.59
CA GLU A 49 -3.55 -12.60 0.30
C GLU A 49 -3.05 -11.15 0.14
N THR A 50 -3.77 -10.31 -0.59
CA THR A 50 -3.44 -8.89 -0.77
C THR A 50 -3.52 -8.12 0.55
N LEU A 51 -4.56 -8.36 1.33
CA LEU A 51 -4.73 -7.78 2.66
C LEU A 51 -3.52 -8.07 3.55
N ILE A 52 -3.18 -9.35 3.72
CA ILE A 52 -2.08 -9.77 4.60
C ILE A 52 -0.72 -9.28 4.10
N GLN A 53 -0.47 -9.33 2.79
CA GLN A 53 0.85 -8.97 2.26
C GLN A 53 1.05 -7.47 2.09
N THR A 54 -0.03 -6.67 1.96
CA THR A 54 0.11 -5.29 1.50
C THR A 54 -0.62 -4.27 2.40
N ILE A 55 -1.85 -4.56 2.83
CA ILE A 55 -2.73 -3.55 3.42
C ILE A 55 -2.67 -3.59 4.95
N LEU A 56 -3.00 -4.73 5.54
CA LEU A 56 -3.13 -4.88 6.99
C LEU A 56 -1.84 -4.60 7.78
N PRO A 57 -0.62 -4.90 7.27
CA PRO A 57 0.60 -4.51 7.99
C PRO A 57 0.74 -3.00 8.19
N ARG A 58 0.25 -2.20 7.24
CA ARG A 58 0.28 -0.73 7.32
C ARG A 58 -0.83 -0.20 8.22
N ILE A 59 -2.02 -0.80 8.18
CA ILE A 59 -3.11 -0.49 9.12
C ILE A 59 -2.65 -0.80 10.55
N ALA A 60 -2.04 -1.96 10.77
CA ALA A 60 -1.50 -2.32 12.07
C ALA A 60 -0.39 -1.38 12.56
N LEU A 61 0.46 -0.89 11.63
CA LEU A 61 1.46 0.14 11.96
C LEU A 61 0.80 1.45 12.38
N TYR A 62 -0.21 1.90 11.63
CA TYR A 62 -0.99 3.09 11.95
C TYR A 62 -1.59 2.98 13.35
N LYS A 63 -2.30 1.89 13.64
CA LYS A 63 -2.91 1.61 14.94
C LYS A 63 -1.89 1.53 16.09
N ALA A 64 -0.72 0.95 15.86
CA ALA A 64 0.34 0.90 16.86
C ALA A 64 0.91 2.29 17.21
N LEU A 65 0.94 3.19 16.24
CA LEU A 65 1.36 4.58 16.45
C LEU A 65 0.29 5.41 17.16
N GLU A 66 -1.01 5.19 16.90
CA GLU A 66 -2.11 5.89 17.57
C GLU A 66 -2.08 5.72 19.10
N GLU A 67 -1.53 4.63 19.62
CA GLU A 67 -1.43 4.42 21.06
C GLU A 67 -0.43 5.36 21.77
N GLY A 68 0.50 5.97 21.04
CA GLY A 68 1.57 6.78 21.63
C GLY A 68 1.68 8.21 21.07
N PHE A 69 0.97 8.54 20.02
CA PHE A 69 1.07 9.83 19.33
C PHE A 69 -0.31 10.42 19.02
N ASP A 70 -0.37 11.74 18.90
CA ASP A 70 -1.53 12.44 18.37
C ASP A 70 -1.71 12.17 16.87
N GLU A 71 -2.92 12.39 16.37
CA GLU A 71 -3.32 12.07 14.99
C GLU A 71 -2.38 12.70 13.94
N GLU A 72 -1.98 13.96 14.14
CA GLU A 72 -1.09 14.66 13.22
C GLU A 72 0.28 13.97 13.13
N LYS A 73 0.88 13.61 14.26
CA LYS A 73 2.17 12.89 14.29
C LYS A 73 2.06 11.49 13.72
N VAL A 74 0.97 10.77 14.02
CA VAL A 74 0.70 9.45 13.41
C VAL A 74 0.70 9.57 11.90
N TYR A 75 -0.04 10.54 11.35
CA TYR A 75 -0.11 10.78 9.91
C TYR A 75 1.27 11.11 9.32
N GLN A 76 2.05 11.97 9.97
CA GLN A 76 3.42 12.34 9.55
C GLN A 76 4.35 11.13 9.52
N HIS A 77 4.34 10.27 10.54
CA HIS A 77 5.14 9.04 10.56
C HIS A 77 4.70 8.05 9.47
N MET A 78 3.39 7.88 9.27
CA MET A 78 2.86 7.06 8.19
C MET A 78 3.24 7.59 6.82
N GLN A 79 3.16 8.91 6.60
CA GLN A 79 3.59 9.55 5.37
C GLN A 79 5.09 9.32 5.14
N LYS A 80 5.92 9.48 6.16
CA LYS A 80 7.36 9.19 6.07
C LYS A 80 7.63 7.76 5.65
N TYR A 81 6.94 6.78 6.25
CA TYR A 81 7.06 5.38 5.88
C TYR A 81 6.55 5.10 4.46
N MET A 82 5.29 5.48 4.17
CA MET A 82 4.63 5.09 2.94
C MET A 82 5.17 5.83 1.71
N ILE A 83 5.47 7.12 1.84
CA ILE A 83 5.92 7.95 0.73
C ILE A 83 7.44 7.93 0.59
N ASN A 84 8.18 8.21 1.67
CA ASN A 84 9.63 8.36 1.56
C ASN A 84 10.38 7.03 1.47
N ILE A 85 9.78 5.92 1.92
CA ILE A 85 10.40 4.59 1.84
C ILE A 85 9.71 3.75 0.77
N VAL A 86 8.42 3.44 0.95
CA VAL A 86 7.73 2.49 0.07
C VAL A 86 7.55 3.03 -1.35
N ALA A 87 6.99 4.24 -1.50
CA ALA A 87 6.72 4.82 -2.81
C ALA A 87 8.01 5.11 -3.58
N LYS A 88 9.05 5.67 -2.91
CA LYS A 88 10.34 5.91 -3.56
C LYS A 88 11.01 4.64 -4.05
N GLN A 89 10.98 3.55 -3.28
CA GLN A 89 11.55 2.27 -3.73
C GLN A 89 10.80 1.71 -4.93
N LYS A 90 9.47 1.81 -4.93
CA LYS A 90 8.64 1.42 -6.07
C LYS A 90 8.97 2.29 -7.30
N HIS A 91 9.06 3.60 -7.13
CA HIS A 91 9.39 4.55 -8.19
C HIS A 91 10.72 4.21 -8.85
N LEU A 92 11.80 4.01 -8.08
CA LEU A 92 13.11 3.62 -8.59
C LEU A 92 13.07 2.30 -9.38
N SER A 93 12.20 1.36 -8.99
CA SER A 93 12.00 0.13 -9.72
C SER A 93 11.27 0.37 -11.05
N MET A 94 10.26 1.24 -11.05
CA MET A 94 9.49 1.59 -12.24
C MET A 94 10.31 2.40 -13.24
N GLU A 95 11.15 3.35 -12.80
CA GLU A 95 12.10 4.06 -13.67
C GLU A 95 13.04 3.10 -14.43
N LYS A 96 13.51 2.05 -13.75
CA LYS A 96 14.33 1.02 -14.42
C LYS A 96 13.52 0.25 -15.46
N MET A 97 12.28 -0.09 -15.15
CA MET A 97 11.39 -0.82 -16.07
C MET A 97 10.99 0.04 -17.26
N GLU A 98 10.79 1.36 -17.07
CA GLU A 98 10.41 2.30 -18.12
C GLU A 98 11.42 2.39 -19.26
N LYS A 99 12.69 2.04 -19.01
CA LYS A 99 13.77 1.98 -20.03
C LYS A 99 13.55 0.85 -21.06
N VAL A 100 12.69 -0.12 -20.75
CA VAL A 100 12.38 -1.22 -21.69
C VAL A 100 11.66 -0.66 -22.93
N PRO A 101 12.06 -1.09 -24.15
CA PRO A 101 11.33 -0.74 -25.38
C PRO A 101 9.86 -1.14 -25.28
N CYS A 102 8.97 -0.31 -25.84
CA CYS A 102 7.51 -0.55 -25.82
C CYS A 102 6.90 -0.66 -24.41
N PHE A 103 7.51 -0.04 -23.40
CA PHE A 103 7.07 -0.13 -22.00
C PHE A 103 5.59 0.22 -21.81
N TYR A 104 5.10 1.34 -22.38
CA TYR A 104 3.69 1.70 -22.29
C TYR A 104 2.76 0.58 -22.75
N PHE A 105 3.04 -0.01 -23.89
CA PHE A 105 2.22 -1.09 -24.46
C PHE A 105 2.24 -2.33 -23.56
N LEU A 106 3.40 -2.73 -23.09
CA LEU A 106 3.54 -3.89 -22.19
C LEU A 106 2.84 -3.63 -20.86
N TYR A 107 3.12 -2.48 -20.24
CA TYR A 107 2.57 -2.12 -18.94
C TYR A 107 1.05 -1.98 -18.97
N SER A 108 0.51 -1.20 -19.91
CA SER A 108 -0.93 -0.97 -20.03
C SER A 108 -1.71 -2.27 -20.26
N ASN A 109 -1.22 -3.15 -21.13
CA ASN A 109 -1.87 -4.44 -21.39
C ASN A 109 -1.84 -5.37 -20.17
N ILE A 110 -0.71 -5.44 -19.46
CA ILE A 110 -0.60 -6.25 -18.25
C ILE A 110 -1.49 -5.67 -17.15
N PHE A 111 -1.39 -4.36 -16.89
CA PHE A 111 -2.16 -3.67 -15.87
C PHE A 111 -3.67 -3.81 -16.11
N LEU A 112 -4.16 -3.51 -17.31
CA LEU A 112 -5.58 -3.62 -17.64
C LEU A 112 -6.08 -5.08 -17.57
N ARG A 113 -5.24 -6.05 -17.91
CA ARG A 113 -5.57 -7.47 -17.74
C ARG A 113 -5.73 -7.83 -16.26
N VAL A 114 -4.83 -7.34 -15.40
CA VAL A 114 -4.92 -7.54 -13.95
C VAL A 114 -6.18 -6.89 -13.41
N VAL A 115 -6.42 -5.61 -13.71
CA VAL A 115 -7.58 -4.86 -13.23
C VAL A 115 -8.91 -5.51 -13.64
N ARG A 116 -9.00 -6.07 -14.85
CA ARG A 116 -10.22 -6.76 -15.34
C ARG A 116 -10.49 -8.11 -14.69
N LYS A 117 -9.46 -8.79 -14.21
CA LYS A 117 -9.56 -10.17 -13.68
C LYS A 117 -9.54 -10.24 -12.17
N THR A 118 -9.13 -9.17 -11.51
CA THR A 118 -9.04 -9.16 -10.05
C THR A 118 -10.38 -8.81 -9.42
N ASP A 119 -10.56 -9.27 -8.19
CA ASP A 119 -11.65 -8.91 -7.29
C ASP A 119 -11.23 -7.86 -6.24
N LEU A 120 -10.07 -7.24 -6.43
CA LEU A 120 -9.55 -6.19 -5.55
C LEU A 120 -10.24 -4.84 -5.81
N TRP A 121 -10.75 -4.65 -7.04
CA TRP A 121 -11.43 -3.43 -7.47
C TRP A 121 -12.68 -3.73 -8.29
N GLU A 122 -13.69 -2.88 -8.17
CA GLU A 122 -14.71 -2.69 -9.20
C GLU A 122 -14.33 -1.46 -10.00
N SER A 123 -14.13 -1.59 -11.31
CA SER A 123 -13.65 -0.49 -12.13
C SER A 123 -14.32 -0.44 -13.51
N THR A 124 -14.33 0.76 -14.09
CA THR A 124 -14.59 0.96 -15.53
C THR A 124 -13.33 1.45 -16.21
N GLN A 125 -13.11 1.04 -17.46
CA GLN A 125 -11.84 1.27 -18.15
C GLN A 125 -12.08 1.79 -19.56
N LYS A 126 -11.26 2.75 -19.98
CA LYS A 126 -11.12 3.19 -21.37
C LYS A 126 -9.66 3.05 -21.75
N HIS A 127 -9.38 2.63 -22.96
CA HIS A 127 -8.03 2.39 -23.42
C HIS A 127 -7.94 2.64 -24.95
N ASP A 128 -6.94 3.38 -25.35
CA ASP A 128 -6.54 3.55 -26.73
C ASP A 128 -5.01 3.33 -26.91
N LYS A 129 -4.45 3.75 -28.06
CA LYS A 129 -3.02 3.58 -28.36
C LYS A 129 -2.10 4.52 -27.55
N LYS A 130 -2.65 5.56 -26.95
CA LYS A 130 -1.88 6.64 -26.30
C LYS A 130 -2.18 6.79 -24.81
N SER A 131 -3.37 6.38 -24.38
CA SER A 131 -3.84 6.55 -23.02
C SER A 131 -4.66 5.36 -22.52
N PHE A 132 -4.72 5.20 -21.22
CA PHE A 132 -5.69 4.35 -20.57
C PHE A 132 -6.22 5.03 -19.32
N ASP A 133 -7.54 4.98 -19.14
CA ASP A 133 -8.22 5.51 -17.98
C ASP A 133 -8.87 4.38 -17.20
N VAL A 134 -8.70 4.39 -15.89
CA VAL A 134 -9.33 3.43 -14.99
C VAL A 134 -10.05 4.18 -13.88
N THR A 135 -11.37 4.08 -13.85
CA THR A 135 -12.18 4.65 -12.77
C THR A 135 -12.51 3.55 -11.77
N MET A 136 -12.02 3.69 -10.55
CA MET A 136 -12.30 2.75 -9.45
C MET A 136 -13.64 3.11 -8.79
N LYS A 137 -14.58 2.14 -8.74
CA LYS A 137 -15.88 2.27 -8.04
C LYS A 137 -15.84 1.71 -6.64
N LYS A 138 -15.12 0.59 -6.47
CA LYS A 138 -14.79 0.00 -5.17
C LYS A 138 -13.31 -0.34 -5.13
N CYS A 139 -12.71 -0.21 -3.96
CA CYS A 139 -11.30 -0.44 -3.74
C CYS A 139 -11.11 -1.21 -2.44
N LEU A 140 -10.39 -2.34 -2.48
CA LEU A 140 -10.11 -3.16 -1.31
C LEU A 140 -9.34 -2.37 -0.23
N TRP A 141 -8.43 -1.47 -0.64
CA TRP A 141 -7.67 -0.60 0.28
C TRP A 141 -8.58 0.32 1.08
N HIS A 142 -9.50 1.02 0.40
CA HIS A 142 -10.48 1.87 1.06
C HIS A 142 -11.37 1.06 1.99
N THR A 143 -11.91 -0.06 1.51
CA THR A 143 -12.75 -0.95 2.32
C THR A 143 -12.03 -1.41 3.58
N ALA A 144 -10.75 -1.83 3.46
CA ALA A 144 -9.96 -2.29 4.59
C ALA A 144 -9.69 -1.15 5.61
N CYS A 145 -9.42 0.06 5.14
CA CYS A 145 -9.25 1.22 6.03
C CYS A 145 -10.54 1.52 6.80
N VAL A 146 -11.69 1.53 6.13
CA VAL A 146 -13.00 1.76 6.77
C VAL A 146 -13.34 0.65 7.77
N GLU A 147 -13.15 -0.62 7.39
CA GLU A 147 -13.40 -1.79 8.27
C GLU A 147 -12.50 -1.80 9.53
N ASN A 148 -11.43 -1.04 9.54
CA ASN A 148 -10.48 -0.93 10.66
C ASN A 148 -10.44 0.49 11.28
N ASP A 149 -11.46 1.30 11.08
CA ASP A 149 -11.60 2.64 11.69
C ASP A 149 -10.36 3.53 11.46
N CYS A 150 -9.87 3.59 10.21
CA CYS A 150 -8.74 4.43 9.78
C CYS A 150 -8.92 4.89 8.32
N ALA A 151 -10.10 5.41 7.98
CA ALA A 151 -10.46 5.81 6.62
C ALA A 151 -9.51 6.88 6.04
N GLU A 152 -9.00 7.77 6.87
CA GLU A 152 -8.03 8.82 6.53
C GLU A 152 -6.71 8.26 6.00
N LEU A 153 -6.27 7.09 6.46
CA LEU A 153 -5.08 6.41 5.97
C LEU A 153 -5.17 6.06 4.47
N CYS A 154 -6.39 5.95 3.93
CA CYS A 154 -6.60 5.59 2.53
C CYS A 154 -5.94 6.57 1.56
N HIS A 155 -5.87 7.86 1.88
CA HIS A 155 -5.22 8.87 1.06
C HIS A 155 -3.74 8.55 0.84
N LEU A 156 -3.03 8.10 1.87
CA LEU A 156 -1.62 7.72 1.74
C LEU A 156 -1.40 6.50 0.83
N PHE A 157 -2.35 5.58 0.75
CA PHE A 157 -2.27 4.49 -0.22
C PHE A 157 -2.37 4.99 -1.66
N CYS A 158 -3.26 5.97 -1.93
CA CYS A 158 -3.35 6.61 -3.25
C CYS A 158 -2.08 7.43 -3.56
N ASP A 159 -1.55 8.15 -2.59
CA ASP A 159 -0.32 8.93 -2.75
C ASP A 159 0.91 8.06 -3.03
N VAL A 160 0.96 6.83 -2.51
CA VAL A 160 2.00 5.86 -2.91
C VAL A 160 1.99 5.64 -4.42
N ASP A 161 0.82 5.53 -5.03
CA ASP A 161 0.72 5.33 -6.49
C ASP A 161 1.04 6.63 -7.25
N ASN A 162 0.57 7.79 -6.76
CA ASN A 162 0.91 9.09 -7.31
C ASN A 162 2.43 9.32 -7.35
N VAL A 163 3.14 9.02 -6.25
CA VAL A 163 4.60 9.15 -6.19
C VAL A 163 5.31 8.08 -7.01
N THR A 164 4.76 6.87 -7.06
CA THR A 164 5.35 5.76 -7.84
C THR A 164 5.33 6.04 -9.34
N TYR A 165 4.23 6.56 -9.85
CA TYR A 165 3.96 6.65 -11.30
C TYR A 165 4.01 8.08 -11.84
N GLY A 166 3.62 9.09 -11.07
CA GLY A 166 3.35 10.45 -11.54
C GLY A 166 4.55 11.22 -12.13
N LYS A 167 5.77 10.67 -12.04
CA LYS A 167 6.99 11.25 -12.66
C LYS A 167 7.55 10.39 -13.80
N LEU A 168 6.86 9.33 -14.16
CA LEU A 168 7.28 8.48 -15.27
C LEU A 168 6.83 9.12 -16.59
N GLU A 169 7.73 9.13 -17.59
CA GLU A 169 7.49 9.80 -18.86
C GLU A 169 6.49 9.05 -19.77
N LYS A 170 6.42 7.72 -19.61
CA LYS A 170 5.63 6.88 -20.51
C LYS A 170 4.26 6.47 -19.96
N ILE A 171 4.05 6.57 -18.65
CA ILE A 171 2.79 6.12 -18.00
C ILE A 171 2.32 7.04 -16.85
N GLY A 172 3.09 8.08 -16.50
CA GLY A 172 2.77 9.06 -15.46
C GLY A 172 1.77 10.12 -15.87
#